data_4996c76967c82906bf59e6157a38d128
#
_entry.id   4996c76967c82906bf59e6157a38d128
#
_cell.length_a   1.000
_cell.length_b   1.000
_cell.length_c   1.000
_cell.angle_alpha   90.00
_cell.angle_beta   90.00
_cell.angle_gamma   90.00
#
_symmetry.space_group_name_H-M   'P 1'
#
loop_
_entity.id
_entity.type
_entity.pdbx_description
1 polymer ?
#
loop_
_entity_poly.entity_id
_entity_poly.type
_entity_poly.pdbx_seq_one_letter_code
_entity_poly.pdbx_strand_id
1 'polypeptide(L)'
;MSKQEEAELILKLYELRREETMRKARDWFFRDFKPQTMADFNNAMFGDHSGHLRMVITYWDMAAALVNDGAIRAELFTDCNGEHVSVFANIELLLPEIRAAYGPQFAASLEKLIDATPDGRKRTATLRERIKGIRETLAKQQAQKA
;
A
#
# COMPACT_ATOMS: atom_id res chain seq x y z
N MET A 1 0.59 -26.67 -1.21
CA MET A 1 -0.61 -26.06 -1.80
C MET A 1 -0.53 -26.16 -3.32
N SER A 2 -1.61 -26.49 -3.99
CA SER A 2 -1.63 -26.63 -5.43
C SER A 2 -1.63 -25.25 -6.13
N LYS A 3 -1.27 -25.23 -7.40
CA LYS A 3 -1.33 -24.01 -8.22
C LYS A 3 -2.76 -23.47 -8.31
N GLN A 4 -3.75 -24.35 -8.31
CA GLN A 4 -5.16 -23.97 -8.33
C GLN A 4 -5.57 -23.29 -7.04
N GLU A 5 -5.11 -23.78 -5.89
CA GLU A 5 -5.38 -23.16 -4.60
C GLU A 5 -4.71 -21.79 -4.48
N GLU A 6 -3.47 -21.65 -4.99
CA GLU A 6 -2.81 -20.34 -5.06
C GLU A 6 -3.61 -19.35 -5.93
N ALA A 7 -4.08 -19.80 -7.09
CA ALA A 7 -4.89 -18.98 -7.99
C ALA A 7 -6.20 -18.56 -7.32
N GLU A 8 -6.84 -19.46 -6.59
CA GLU A 8 -8.05 -19.15 -5.84
C GLU A 8 -7.81 -18.09 -4.78
N LEU A 9 -6.68 -18.15 -4.06
CA LEU A 9 -6.33 -17.14 -3.07
C LEU A 9 -6.13 -15.77 -3.72
N ILE A 10 -5.48 -15.72 -4.88
CA ILE A 10 -5.27 -14.45 -5.60
C ILE A 10 -6.61 -13.88 -6.07
N LEU A 11 -7.47 -14.72 -6.61
CA LEU A 11 -8.80 -14.28 -7.04
C LEU A 11 -9.64 -13.83 -5.86
N LYS A 12 -9.51 -14.47 -4.70
CA LYS A 12 -10.17 -14.04 -3.46
C LYS A 12 -9.68 -12.69 -3.00
N LEU A 13 -8.37 -12.45 -3.05
CA LEU A 13 -7.80 -11.14 -2.73
C LEU A 13 -8.34 -10.06 -3.68
N TYR A 14 -8.43 -10.36 -4.96
CA TYR A 14 -9.01 -9.44 -5.95
C TYR A 14 -10.48 -9.15 -5.65
N GLU A 15 -11.26 -10.18 -5.32
CA GLU A 15 -12.68 -10.05 -4.98
C GLU A 15 -12.86 -9.16 -3.74
N LEU A 16 -12.09 -9.39 -2.68
CA LEU A 16 -12.15 -8.60 -1.46
C LEU A 16 -11.79 -7.13 -1.71
N ARG A 17 -10.82 -6.89 -2.59
CA ARG A 17 -10.39 -5.54 -2.95
C ARG A 17 -11.47 -4.77 -3.70
N ARG A 18 -12.37 -5.46 -4.39
CA ARG A 18 -13.46 -4.87 -5.15
C ARG A 18 -14.69 -4.56 -4.32
N GLU A 19 -14.75 -5.02 -3.07
CA GLU A 19 -15.87 -4.73 -2.18
C GLU A 19 -16.02 -3.21 -2.03
N GLU A 20 -17.24 -2.72 -1.89
CA GLU A 20 -17.56 -1.28 -1.93
C GLU A 20 -16.78 -0.46 -0.91
N THR A 21 -16.75 -0.89 0.36
CA THR A 21 -16.02 -0.18 1.41
C THR A 21 -14.52 -0.16 1.12
N MET A 22 -13.97 -1.28 0.65
CA MET A 22 -12.56 -1.36 0.30
C MET A 22 -12.22 -0.46 -0.89
N ARG A 23 -13.10 -0.37 -1.89
CA ARG A 23 -12.91 0.55 -3.02
C ARG A 23 -12.89 2.00 -2.56
N LYS A 24 -13.77 2.39 -1.64
CA LYS A 24 -13.79 3.73 -1.06
C LYS A 24 -12.52 4.02 -0.26
N ALA A 25 -12.08 3.04 0.53
CA ALA A 25 -10.85 3.16 1.32
C ALA A 25 -9.62 3.36 0.42
N ARG A 26 -9.51 2.58 -0.65
CA ARG A 26 -8.41 2.69 -1.60
C ARG A 26 -8.45 4.01 -2.36
N ASP A 27 -9.63 4.45 -2.76
CA ASP A 27 -9.78 5.75 -3.43
C ASP A 27 -9.29 6.89 -2.54
N TRP A 28 -9.72 6.91 -1.28
CA TRP A 28 -9.26 7.90 -0.32
C TRP A 28 -7.74 7.82 -0.11
N PHE A 29 -7.21 6.61 0.06
CA PHE A 29 -5.78 6.39 0.32
C PHE A 29 -4.90 6.97 -0.80
N PHE A 30 -5.28 6.76 -2.04
CA PHE A 30 -4.46 7.18 -3.17
C PHE A 30 -4.73 8.62 -3.63
N ARG A 31 -5.90 9.18 -3.35
CA ARG A 31 -6.23 10.56 -3.73
C ARG A 31 -5.88 11.57 -2.64
N ASP A 32 -6.22 11.24 -1.40
CA ASP A 32 -6.23 12.22 -0.32
C ASP A 32 -5.15 12.01 0.73
N PHE A 33 -4.73 10.77 0.94
CA PHE A 33 -3.74 10.46 1.97
C PHE A 33 -2.32 10.66 1.42
N LYS A 34 -1.72 11.81 1.76
CA LYS A 34 -0.37 12.22 1.31
C LYS A 34 0.44 12.68 2.51
N PRO A 35 0.81 11.76 3.42
CA PRO A 35 1.50 12.17 4.65
C PRO A 35 2.92 12.63 4.35
N GLN A 36 3.26 13.83 4.78
CA GLN A 36 4.62 14.37 4.69
C GLN A 36 5.31 14.35 6.05
N THR A 37 4.52 14.37 7.11
CA THR A 37 4.98 14.41 8.50
C THR A 37 4.24 13.39 9.34
N MET A 38 4.77 13.09 10.52
CA MET A 38 4.09 12.24 11.48
C MET A 38 2.77 12.85 11.94
N ALA A 39 2.68 14.18 11.99
CA ALA A 39 1.42 14.86 12.30
C ALA A 39 0.34 14.55 11.26
N ASP A 40 0.69 14.53 9.98
CA ASP A 40 -0.23 14.15 8.90
C ASP A 40 -0.73 12.72 9.10
N PHE A 41 0.17 11.80 9.43
CA PHE A 41 -0.19 10.41 9.70
C PHE A 41 -1.13 10.29 10.89
N ASN A 42 -0.81 10.96 11.99
CA ASN A 42 -1.64 10.94 13.19
C ASN A 42 -3.02 11.54 12.96
N ASN A 43 -3.11 12.61 12.18
CA ASN A 43 -4.38 13.23 11.83
C ASN A 43 -5.27 12.25 11.03
N ALA A 44 -4.69 11.46 10.14
CA ALA A 44 -5.42 10.43 9.42
C ALA A 44 -5.81 9.26 10.33
N MET A 45 -4.91 8.82 11.20
CA MET A 45 -5.14 7.68 12.09
C MET A 45 -6.26 7.95 13.10
N PHE A 46 -6.44 9.19 13.53
CA PHE A 46 -7.47 9.59 14.50
C PHE A 46 -8.61 10.39 13.87
N GLY A 47 -8.61 10.58 12.55
CA GLY A 47 -9.63 11.33 11.82
C GLY A 47 -10.76 10.46 11.31
N ASP A 48 -11.61 11.06 10.48
CA ASP A 48 -12.81 10.42 9.92
C ASP A 48 -12.49 9.23 8.99
N HIS A 49 -11.27 9.19 8.44
CA HIS A 49 -10.83 8.15 7.52
C HIS A 49 -9.92 7.11 8.17
N SER A 50 -9.88 7.07 9.52
CA SER A 50 -9.05 6.09 10.24
C SER A 50 -9.33 4.66 9.83
N GLY A 51 -10.61 4.30 9.67
CA GLY A 51 -11.01 2.97 9.20
C GLY A 51 -10.48 2.65 7.81
N HIS A 52 -10.52 3.63 6.91
CA HIS A 52 -9.98 3.49 5.55
C HIS A 52 -8.46 3.29 5.57
N LEU A 53 -7.75 4.09 6.34
CA LEU A 53 -6.30 3.99 6.46
C LEU A 53 -5.87 2.59 6.93
N ARG A 54 -6.49 2.14 8.02
CA ARG A 54 -6.18 0.83 8.60
C ARG A 54 -6.56 -0.31 7.65
N MET A 55 -7.69 -0.20 6.98
CA MET A 55 -8.17 -1.22 6.05
C MET A 55 -7.18 -1.42 4.89
N VAL A 56 -6.72 -0.35 4.27
CA VAL A 56 -5.80 -0.45 3.13
C VAL A 56 -4.45 -1.05 3.55
N ILE A 57 -3.87 -0.54 4.63
CA ILE A 57 -2.56 -1.00 5.09
C ILE A 57 -2.62 -2.44 5.57
N THR A 58 -3.60 -2.79 6.40
CA THR A 58 -3.71 -4.15 6.93
C THR A 58 -4.09 -5.17 5.87
N TYR A 59 -4.86 -4.78 4.85
CA TYR A 59 -5.18 -5.66 3.73
C TYR A 59 -3.90 -6.09 3.00
N TRP A 60 -3.06 -5.14 2.60
CA TRP A 60 -1.83 -5.47 1.87
C TRP A 60 -0.77 -6.11 2.76
N ASP A 61 -0.74 -5.76 4.05
CA ASP A 61 0.15 -6.42 5.00
C ASP A 61 -0.24 -7.89 5.18
N MET A 62 -1.54 -8.19 5.27
CA MET A 62 -2.06 -9.55 5.31
C MET A 62 -1.72 -10.32 4.03
N ALA A 63 -1.97 -9.72 2.87
CA ALA A 63 -1.64 -10.35 1.59
C ALA A 63 -0.15 -10.68 1.51
N ALA A 64 0.71 -9.75 1.96
CA ALA A 64 2.15 -9.96 2.02
C ALA A 64 2.52 -11.12 2.95
N ALA A 65 1.83 -11.24 4.09
CA ALA A 65 2.07 -12.34 5.02
C ALA A 65 1.79 -13.70 4.37
N LEU A 66 0.72 -13.81 3.57
CA LEU A 66 0.40 -15.03 2.84
C LEU A 66 1.51 -15.41 1.85
N VAL A 67 2.08 -14.42 1.18
CA VAL A 67 3.22 -14.64 0.27
C VAL A 67 4.46 -15.05 1.04
N ASN A 68 4.79 -14.33 2.11
CA ASN A 68 5.99 -14.59 2.92
C ASN A 68 5.95 -15.99 3.55
N ASP A 69 4.77 -16.46 3.91
CA ASP A 69 4.57 -17.79 4.51
C ASP A 69 4.51 -18.92 3.48
N GLY A 70 4.55 -18.60 2.20
CA GLY A 70 4.57 -19.58 1.12
C GLY A 70 3.20 -20.02 0.62
N ALA A 71 2.10 -19.44 1.11
CA ALA A 71 0.77 -19.78 0.63
C ALA A 71 0.54 -19.32 -0.81
N ILE A 72 1.20 -18.23 -1.21
CA ILE A 72 1.18 -17.73 -2.59
C ILE A 72 2.63 -17.50 -3.00
N ARG A 73 3.03 -18.02 -4.16
CA ARG A 73 4.37 -17.77 -4.70
C ARG A 73 4.55 -16.28 -5.00
N ALA A 74 5.67 -15.73 -4.59
CA ALA A 74 5.98 -14.30 -4.76
C ALA A 74 5.88 -13.86 -6.22
N GLU A 75 6.37 -14.70 -7.15
CA GLU A 75 6.33 -14.40 -8.59
C GLU A 75 4.89 -14.23 -9.08
N LEU A 76 4.01 -15.19 -8.74
CA LEU A 76 2.62 -15.13 -9.16
C LEU A 76 1.92 -13.92 -8.55
N PHE A 77 2.14 -13.67 -7.27
CA PHE A 77 1.56 -12.51 -6.59
C PHE A 77 1.98 -11.20 -7.28
N THR A 78 3.26 -11.06 -7.56
CA THR A 78 3.83 -9.86 -8.18
C THR A 78 3.31 -9.68 -9.62
N ASP A 79 3.12 -10.77 -10.36
CA ASP A 79 2.54 -10.70 -11.71
C ASP A 79 1.09 -10.18 -11.69
N CYS A 80 0.37 -10.46 -10.62
CA CYS A 80 -1.06 -10.10 -10.51
C CYS A 80 -1.31 -8.79 -9.77
N ASN A 81 -0.36 -8.31 -8.96
CA ASN A 81 -0.56 -7.18 -8.04
C ASN A 81 0.64 -6.24 -8.03
N GLY A 82 0.37 -4.95 -8.01
CA GLY A 82 1.40 -3.92 -7.86
C GLY A 82 1.04 -2.86 -6.84
N GLU A 83 -0.22 -2.82 -6.40
CA GLU A 83 -0.70 -1.76 -5.51
C GLU A 83 -0.01 -1.76 -4.14
N HIS A 84 0.41 -2.91 -3.65
CA HIS A 84 1.13 -3.02 -2.38
C HIS A 84 2.43 -2.20 -2.37
N VAL A 85 3.08 -2.09 -3.51
CA VAL A 85 4.29 -1.26 -3.66
C VAL A 85 3.93 0.22 -3.48
N SER A 86 2.81 0.65 -4.05
CA SER A 86 2.30 2.02 -3.91
C SER A 86 1.93 2.35 -2.47
N VAL A 87 1.30 1.40 -1.77
CA VAL A 87 0.96 1.57 -0.35
C VAL A 87 2.23 1.74 0.48
N PHE A 88 3.21 0.88 0.27
CA PHE A 88 4.48 0.96 0.99
C PHE A 88 5.21 2.28 0.69
N ALA A 89 5.25 2.68 -0.57
CA ALA A 89 5.88 3.94 -0.98
C ALA A 89 5.30 5.15 -0.24
N ASN A 90 4.00 5.11 0.06
CA ASN A 90 3.31 6.22 0.70
C ASN A 90 3.61 6.35 2.20
N ILE A 91 4.09 5.30 2.84
CA ILE A 91 4.38 5.31 4.29
C ILE A 91 5.86 5.07 4.62
N GLU A 92 6.66 4.63 3.66
CA GLU A 92 8.04 4.17 3.91
C GLU A 92 8.88 5.20 4.67
N LEU A 93 8.84 6.45 4.25
CA LEU A 93 9.71 7.49 4.83
C LEU A 93 9.35 7.83 6.27
N LEU A 94 8.10 7.56 6.67
CA LEU A 94 7.63 7.78 8.04
C LEU A 94 7.63 6.51 8.88
N LEU A 95 7.96 5.37 8.29
CA LEU A 95 7.79 4.07 8.93
C LEU A 95 8.52 3.95 10.29
N PRO A 96 9.77 4.41 10.44
CA PRO A 96 10.41 4.36 11.75
C PRO A 96 9.64 5.12 12.84
N GLU A 97 9.13 6.31 12.52
CA GLU A 97 8.33 7.12 13.45
C GLU A 97 6.97 6.47 13.74
N ILE A 98 6.34 5.92 12.70
CA ILE A 98 5.06 5.20 12.84
C ILE A 98 5.24 4.02 13.81
N ARG A 99 6.29 3.24 13.64
CA ARG A 99 6.56 2.07 14.50
C ARG A 99 6.89 2.46 15.93
N ALA A 100 7.58 3.58 16.11
CA ALA A 100 7.86 4.09 17.45
C ALA A 100 6.55 4.42 18.20
N ALA A 101 5.55 4.93 17.47
CA ALA A 101 4.26 5.31 18.06
C ALA A 101 3.26 4.16 18.15
N TYR A 102 3.19 3.30 17.13
CA TYR A 102 2.13 2.28 16.97
C TYR A 102 2.61 0.84 17.12
N GLY A 103 3.90 0.63 17.23
CA GLY A 103 4.48 -0.69 17.45
C GLY A 103 5.30 -1.22 16.28
N PRO A 104 6.26 -2.13 16.57
CA PRO A 104 7.22 -2.62 15.57
C PRO A 104 6.58 -3.52 14.51
N GLN A 105 5.38 -4.02 14.73
CA GLN A 105 4.69 -4.90 13.79
C GLN A 105 3.97 -4.16 12.67
N PHE A 106 3.89 -2.85 12.76
CA PHE A 106 3.18 -2.05 11.76
C PHE A 106 3.81 -2.25 10.37
N ALA A 107 3.01 -2.77 9.43
CA ALA A 107 3.43 -3.06 8.04
C ALA A 107 4.68 -3.95 7.93
N ALA A 108 4.95 -4.78 8.92
CA ALA A 108 6.16 -5.62 8.95
C ALA A 108 6.17 -6.67 7.85
N SER A 109 5.04 -7.31 7.58
CA SER A 109 4.93 -8.31 6.51
C SER A 109 5.05 -7.68 5.14
N LEU A 110 4.46 -6.51 4.95
CA LEU A 110 4.55 -5.74 3.70
C LEU A 110 6.01 -5.36 3.43
N GLU A 111 6.70 -4.83 4.42
CA GLU A 111 8.12 -4.48 4.28
C GLU A 111 8.96 -5.70 3.93
N LYS A 112 8.72 -6.83 4.60
CA LYS A 112 9.44 -8.08 4.34
C LYS A 112 9.27 -8.53 2.90
N LEU A 113 8.06 -8.42 2.35
CA LEU A 113 7.80 -8.77 0.95
C LEU A 113 8.54 -7.82 -0.01
N ILE A 114 8.52 -6.52 0.27
CA ILE A 114 9.26 -5.52 -0.53
C ILE A 114 10.75 -5.87 -0.55
N ASP A 115 11.34 -6.18 0.61
CA ASP A 115 12.77 -6.50 0.71
C ASP A 115 13.12 -7.84 0.05
N ALA A 116 12.18 -8.77 0.00
CA ALA A 116 12.37 -10.06 -0.66
C ALA A 116 12.18 -9.97 -2.19
N THR A 117 11.59 -8.90 -2.69
CA THR A 117 11.35 -8.68 -4.12
C THR A 117 12.61 -8.10 -4.76
N PRO A 118 13.07 -8.62 -5.93
CA PRO A 118 14.23 -8.04 -6.60
C PRO A 118 14.03 -6.54 -6.87
N ASP A 119 15.02 -5.73 -6.45
CA ASP A 119 15.00 -4.27 -6.56
C ASP A 119 13.78 -3.61 -5.88
N GLY A 120 13.19 -4.27 -4.88
CA GLY A 120 11.94 -3.80 -4.24
C GLY A 120 12.03 -2.37 -3.72
N ARG A 121 13.07 -2.04 -2.96
CA ARG A 121 13.25 -0.67 -2.42
C ARG A 121 13.48 0.36 -3.52
N LYS A 122 14.24 0.01 -4.54
CA LYS A 122 14.48 0.88 -5.70
C LYS A 122 13.19 1.14 -6.46
N ARG A 123 12.38 0.11 -6.67
CA ARG A 123 11.07 0.23 -7.33
C ARG A 123 10.14 1.13 -6.53
N THR A 124 10.14 0.99 -5.21
CA THR A 124 9.35 1.83 -4.32
C THR A 124 9.75 3.30 -4.44
N ALA A 125 11.05 3.58 -4.40
CA ALA A 125 11.57 4.95 -4.53
C ALA A 125 11.25 5.55 -5.90
N THR A 126 11.43 4.77 -6.96
CA THR A 126 11.09 5.20 -8.34
C THR A 126 9.61 5.52 -8.47
N LEU A 127 8.76 4.68 -7.92
CA LEU A 127 7.31 4.89 -7.95
C LEU A 127 6.91 6.15 -7.19
N ARG A 128 7.53 6.39 -6.03
CA ARG A 128 7.27 7.60 -5.22
C ARG A 128 7.57 8.87 -6.02
N GLU A 129 8.72 8.91 -6.68
CA GLU A 129 9.10 10.05 -7.49
C GLU A 129 8.19 10.23 -8.71
N ARG A 130 7.79 9.14 -9.34
CA ARG A 130 6.86 9.17 -10.48
C ARG A 130 5.50 9.74 -10.07
N ILE A 131 4.95 9.27 -8.95
CA ILE A 131 3.66 9.75 -8.44
C ILE A 131 3.74 11.23 -8.10
N LYS A 132 4.83 11.66 -7.46
CA LYS A 132 5.08 13.07 -7.14
C LYS A 132 5.07 13.92 -8.41
N GLY A 133 5.78 13.48 -9.46
CA GLY A 133 5.84 14.18 -10.73
C GLY A 133 4.47 14.30 -11.42
N ILE A 134 3.68 13.23 -11.39
CA ILE A 134 2.32 13.23 -11.94
C ILE A 134 1.43 14.22 -11.18
N ARG A 135 1.49 14.23 -9.86
CA ARG A 135 0.71 15.16 -9.02
C ARG A 135 1.08 16.61 -9.31
N GLU A 136 2.37 16.92 -9.45
CA GLU A 136 2.84 18.26 -9.80
C GLU A 136 2.32 18.70 -11.16
N THR A 137 2.36 17.82 -12.16
CA THR A 137 1.83 18.09 -13.50
C THR A 137 0.33 18.37 -13.45
N LEU A 138 -0.44 17.56 -12.73
CA LEU A 138 -1.88 17.76 -12.59
C LEU A 138 -2.20 19.08 -11.88
N ALA A 139 -1.44 19.44 -10.85
CA ALA A 139 -1.63 20.70 -10.14
C ALA A 139 -1.40 21.90 -11.06
N LYS A 140 -0.36 21.86 -11.92
CA LYS A 140 -0.08 22.90 -12.91
C LYS A 140 -1.20 23.02 -13.93
N GLN A 141 -1.72 21.90 -14.42
CA GLN A 141 -2.82 21.88 -15.38
C GLN A 141 -4.09 22.49 -14.77
N GLN A 142 -4.40 22.18 -13.52
CA GLN A 142 -5.55 22.76 -12.82
C GLN A 142 -5.39 24.26 -12.61
N ALA A 143 -4.19 24.72 -12.27
CA ALA A 143 -3.90 26.13 -12.11
C ALA A 143 -4.09 26.91 -13.42
N GLN A 144 -3.75 26.30 -14.56
CA GLN A 144 -3.93 26.93 -15.88
C GLN A 144 -5.39 27.04 -16.30
N LYS A 145 -6.27 26.18 -15.74
CA LYS A 145 -7.71 26.20 -16.06
C LYS A 145 -8.52 27.16 -15.18
N ALA A 146 -7.93 27.65 -14.11
CA ALA A 146 -8.60 28.53 -13.14
C ALA A 146 -8.71 30.00 -13.62
#